data_e8241c319ce2f6ae96240a1f99a60477
#
_entry.id   e8241c319ce2f6ae96240a1f99a60477
#
_cell.length_a   1.000
_cell.length_b   1.000
_cell.length_c   1.000
_cell.angle_alpha   90.00
_cell.angle_beta   90.00
_cell.angle_gamma   90.00
#
_symmetry.space_group_name_H-M   'P 1'
#
loop_
_entity.id
_entity.type
_entity.pdbx_description
1 polymer ?
#
loop_
_entity_poly.entity_id
_entity_poly.type
_entity_poly.pdbx_seq_one_letter_code
_entity_poly.pdbx_strand_id
1 'polypeptide(L)'
;MYVLELDPMWEDYFLTLSEVIKIRVLKKIDNILYEPHKRHLTGNAKFFVDEVGQYRLTYFVFEDTKIVRFYFIGKHKEYEKWYNSFF
;
A
#
# COMPACT_ATOMS: atom_id res chain seq x y z
N MET A 1 5.81 11.04 12.05
CA MET A 1 4.84 10.09 11.45
C MET A 1 4.23 10.69 10.20
N TYR A 2 4.04 9.88 9.19
CA TYR A 2 3.42 10.32 7.94
C TYR A 2 1.91 10.29 8.06
N VAL A 3 1.23 11.06 7.21
CA VAL A 3 -0.23 11.12 7.20
C VAL A 3 -0.77 10.07 6.24
N LEU A 4 -1.79 9.36 6.69
CA LEU A 4 -2.47 8.34 5.89
C LEU A 4 -3.41 8.97 4.86
N GLU A 5 -3.33 8.48 3.63
CA GLU A 5 -4.30 8.80 2.58
C GLU A 5 -4.66 7.50 1.85
N LEU A 6 -5.90 7.39 1.43
CA LEU A 6 -6.39 6.20 0.73
C LEU A 6 -6.91 6.60 -0.65
N ASP A 7 -6.48 5.85 -1.67
CA ASP A 7 -7.03 6.01 -3.00
C ASP A 7 -8.54 5.68 -2.98
N PRO A 8 -9.35 6.37 -3.80
CA PRO A 8 -10.80 6.07 -3.83
C PRO A 8 -11.16 4.61 -4.06
N MET A 9 -10.33 3.86 -4.77
CA MET A 9 -10.58 2.44 -5.03
C MET A 9 -10.12 1.50 -3.92
N TRP A 10 -9.39 2.02 -2.93
CA TRP A 10 -8.83 1.20 -1.85
C TRP A 10 -9.89 0.37 -1.13
N GLU A 11 -11.00 0.99 -0.80
CA GLU A 11 -12.05 0.34 -0.02
C GLU A 11 -12.60 -0.89 -0.74
N ASP A 12 -12.73 -0.82 -2.06
CA ASP A 12 -13.20 -1.97 -2.85
C ASP A 12 -12.30 -3.18 -2.69
N TYR A 13 -11.01 -2.96 -2.61
CA TYR A 13 -10.04 -4.05 -2.41
C TYR A 13 -10.03 -4.52 -0.97
N PHE A 14 -10.00 -3.58 -0.04
CA PHE A 14 -9.87 -3.89 1.39
C PHE A 14 -11.06 -4.68 1.92
N LEU A 15 -12.27 -4.34 1.51
CA LEU A 15 -13.49 -4.98 2.00
C LEU A 15 -13.63 -6.44 1.56
N THR A 16 -12.90 -6.87 0.54
CA THR A 16 -12.91 -8.27 0.11
C THR A 16 -12.10 -9.19 1.01
N LEU A 17 -11.29 -8.63 1.91
CA LEU A 17 -10.39 -9.39 2.76
C LEU A 17 -11.13 -10.00 3.95
N SER A 18 -10.61 -11.13 4.46
CA SER A 18 -11.09 -11.68 5.71
C SER A 18 -10.72 -10.76 6.88
N GLU A 19 -11.42 -10.90 8.00
CA GLU A 19 -11.14 -10.07 9.17
C GLU A 19 -9.70 -10.22 9.66
N VAL A 20 -9.17 -11.43 9.63
CA VAL A 20 -7.79 -11.69 10.05
C VAL A 20 -6.80 -10.93 9.17
N ILE A 21 -7.01 -10.96 7.87
CA ILE A 21 -6.13 -10.27 6.93
C ILE A 21 -6.27 -8.75 7.06
N LYS A 22 -7.49 -8.25 7.24
CA LYS A 22 -7.72 -6.82 7.47
C LYS A 22 -6.89 -6.31 8.64
N ILE A 23 -6.90 -7.04 9.75
CA ILE A 23 -6.14 -6.66 10.95
C ILE A 23 -4.64 -6.61 10.64
N ARG A 24 -4.14 -7.61 9.92
CA ARG A 24 -2.72 -7.66 9.55
C ARG A 24 -2.34 -6.50 8.62
N VAL A 25 -3.21 -6.17 7.68
CA VAL A 25 -3.00 -5.06 6.76
C VAL A 25 -2.96 -3.74 7.52
N LEU A 26 -3.89 -3.52 8.45
CA LEU A 26 -3.91 -2.29 9.25
C LEU A 26 -2.66 -2.14 10.11
N LYS A 27 -2.16 -3.23 10.67
CA LYS A 27 -0.89 -3.23 11.40
C LYS A 27 0.28 -2.84 10.49
N LYS A 28 0.29 -3.39 9.29
CA LYS A 28 1.34 -3.08 8.32
C LYS A 28 1.29 -1.60 7.93
N ILE A 29 0.09 -1.07 7.72
CA ILE A 29 -0.10 0.35 7.41
C ILE A 29 0.46 1.22 8.53
N ASP A 30 0.15 0.91 9.79
CA ASP A 30 0.68 1.65 10.93
C ASP A 30 2.21 1.68 10.92
N ASN A 31 2.83 0.53 10.69
CA ASN A 31 4.27 0.43 10.64
C ASN A 31 4.86 1.28 9.50
N ILE A 32 4.20 1.27 8.35
CA ILE A 32 4.63 2.05 7.19
C ILE A 32 4.52 3.55 7.47
N LEU A 33 3.45 3.99 8.10
CA LEU A 33 3.28 5.40 8.44
C LEU A 33 4.34 5.89 9.43
N TYR A 34 4.77 5.00 10.30
CA TYR A 34 5.80 5.33 11.28
C TYR A 34 7.17 5.43 10.63
N GLU A 35 7.47 4.51 9.72
CA GLU A 35 8.78 4.42 9.08
C GLU A 35 8.66 3.89 7.65
N PRO A 36 8.26 4.74 6.68
CA PRO A 36 7.99 4.28 5.32
C PRO A 36 9.22 3.97 4.47
N HIS A 37 10.41 4.34 4.95
CA HIS A 37 11.63 4.24 4.16
C HIS A 37 12.41 2.98 4.44
N LYS A 38 11.96 1.86 3.95
CA LYS A 38 12.74 0.64 4.04
C LYS A 38 13.61 0.42 2.82
N ARG A 39 13.34 1.11 1.73
CA ARG A 39 14.11 0.99 0.49
C ARG A 39 14.17 2.33 -0.21
N HIS A 40 15.34 2.63 -0.76
CA HIS A 40 15.51 3.81 -1.59
C HIS A 40 15.16 3.45 -3.02
N LEU A 41 14.13 4.09 -3.55
CA LEU A 41 13.87 4.07 -4.98
C LEU A 41 14.38 5.38 -5.55
N THR A 42 15.07 5.28 -6.69
CA THR A 42 15.52 6.45 -7.41
C THR A 42 14.38 7.06 -8.21
N GLY A 43 14.34 8.39 -8.28
CA GLY A 43 13.31 9.10 -9.04
C GLY A 43 12.25 9.75 -8.18
N ASN A 44 11.34 10.46 -8.84
CA ASN A 44 10.29 11.23 -8.15
C ASN A 44 9.14 10.37 -7.65
N ALA A 45 8.91 9.25 -8.27
CA ALA A 45 7.84 8.34 -7.87
C ALA A 45 8.39 7.33 -6.89
N LYS A 46 8.07 7.51 -5.62
CA LYS A 46 8.48 6.59 -4.57
C LYS A 46 7.36 5.57 -4.34
N PHE A 47 7.26 4.66 -5.27
CA PHE A 47 6.28 3.59 -5.25
C PHE A 47 6.86 2.36 -4.55
N PHE A 48 6.08 1.80 -3.64
CA PHE A 48 6.50 0.63 -2.86
C PHE A 48 5.47 -0.48 -2.92
N VAL A 49 5.97 -1.71 -2.84
CA VAL A 49 5.14 -2.89 -2.69
C VAL A 49 5.64 -3.66 -1.48
N ASP A 50 4.77 -3.84 -0.49
CA ASP A 50 5.06 -4.65 0.68
C ASP A 50 4.17 -5.88 0.69
N GLU A 51 4.59 -6.91 1.41
CA GLU A 51 3.84 -8.14 1.51
C GLU A 51 3.18 -8.25 2.88
N VAL A 52 1.93 -8.76 2.88
CA VAL A 52 1.21 -9.15 4.08
C VAL A 52 0.76 -10.59 3.84
N GLY A 53 1.58 -11.56 4.26
CA GLY A 53 1.37 -12.95 3.91
C GLY A 53 1.43 -13.13 2.39
N GLN A 54 0.35 -13.65 1.81
CA GLN A 54 0.23 -13.83 0.35
C GLN A 54 -0.33 -12.61 -0.37
N TYR A 55 -0.55 -11.53 0.35
CA TYR A 55 -1.14 -10.31 -0.20
C TYR A 55 -0.07 -9.28 -0.46
N ARG A 56 -0.30 -8.45 -1.47
CA ARG A 56 0.60 -7.34 -1.82
C ARG A 56 -0.10 -6.02 -1.58
N LEU A 57 0.59 -5.16 -0.85
CA LEU A 57 0.12 -3.84 -0.45
C LEU A 57 0.93 -2.81 -1.22
N THR A 58 0.26 -1.94 -1.98
CA THR A 58 0.96 -0.93 -2.78
C THR A 58 0.65 0.46 -2.29
N TYR A 59 1.67 1.31 -2.31
CA TYR A 59 1.52 2.68 -1.86
C TYR A 59 2.59 3.59 -2.44
N PHE A 60 2.29 4.88 -2.45
CA PHE A 60 3.27 5.92 -2.77
C PHE A 60 3.60 6.71 -1.52
N VAL A 61 4.85 7.14 -1.43
CA VAL A 61 5.31 8.02 -0.37
C VAL A 61 5.60 9.38 -0.97
N PHE A 62 4.94 10.41 -0.46
CA PHE A 62 5.13 11.79 -0.87
C PHE A 62 5.91 12.51 0.22
N GLU A 63 7.21 12.67 0.00
CA GLU A 63 8.12 13.24 0.98
C GLU A 63 7.81 14.70 1.30
N ASP A 64 7.43 15.48 0.29
CA ASP A 64 7.20 16.90 0.44
C ASP A 64 6.08 17.19 1.44
N THR A 65 5.02 16.40 1.36
CA THR A 65 3.82 16.59 2.16
C THR A 65 3.74 15.63 3.34
N LYS A 66 4.69 14.68 3.43
CA LYS A 66 4.69 13.64 4.46
C LYS A 66 3.41 12.81 4.43
N ILE A 67 2.96 12.47 3.23
CA ILE A 67 1.77 11.63 3.00
C ILE A 67 2.20 10.28 2.46
N VAL A 68 1.55 9.22 2.96
CA VAL A 68 1.62 7.89 2.36
C VAL A 68 0.22 7.54 1.87
N ARG A 69 0.10 7.33 0.58
CA ARG A 69 -1.17 7.03 -0.07
C ARG A 69 -1.21 5.58 -0.49
N PHE A 70 -2.17 4.84 0.04
CA PHE A 70 -2.34 3.42 -0.26
C PHE A 70 -3.32 3.24 -1.41
N TYR A 71 -2.97 2.36 -2.35
CA TYR A 71 -3.71 2.19 -3.59
C TYR A 71 -4.38 0.83 -3.71
N PHE A 72 -3.68 -0.22 -3.31
CA PHE A 72 -4.16 -1.57 -3.61
C PHE A 72 -3.71 -2.57 -2.54
N ILE A 73 -4.57 -3.55 -2.29
CA ILE A 73 -4.25 -4.74 -1.49
C ILE A 73 -4.95 -5.93 -2.14
N GLY A 74 -4.21 -7.00 -2.41
CA GLY A 74 -4.77 -8.21 -3.01
C GLY A 74 -3.69 -9.24 -3.22
N LYS A 75 -4.08 -10.41 -3.71
CA LYS A 75 -3.15 -11.48 -3.99
C LYS A 75 -2.33 -11.19 -5.24
N HIS A 76 -1.29 -11.99 -5.45
CA HIS A 76 -0.32 -11.77 -6.53
C HIS A 76 -0.97 -11.58 -7.92
N LYS A 77 -1.92 -12.44 -8.28
CA LYS A 77 -2.59 -12.33 -9.59
C LYS A 77 -3.38 -11.04 -9.72
N GLU A 78 -4.05 -10.65 -8.66
CA GLU A 78 -4.81 -9.41 -8.61
C GLU A 78 -3.89 -8.20 -8.67
N TYR A 79 -2.76 -8.29 -8.00
CA TYR A 79 -1.74 -7.27 -8.06
C TYR A 79 -1.21 -7.07 -9.48
N GLU A 80 -0.93 -8.15 -10.20
CA GLU A 80 -0.46 -8.06 -11.58
C GLU A 80 -1.48 -7.35 -12.48
N LYS A 81 -2.75 -7.67 -12.34
CA LYS A 81 -3.82 -7.01 -13.07
C LYS A 81 -3.88 -5.53 -12.74
N TRP A 82 -3.82 -5.21 -11.46
CA TRP A 82 -3.85 -3.84 -11.00
C TRP A 82 -2.66 -3.05 -11.56
N TYR A 83 -1.46 -3.63 -11.43
CA TYR A 83 -0.23 -2.99 -11.89
C TYR A 83 -0.30 -2.68 -13.39
N ASN A 84 -0.70 -3.65 -14.20
CA ASN A 84 -0.80 -3.48 -15.64
C ASN A 84 -1.86 -2.47 -16.05
N SER A 85 -2.89 -2.32 -15.25
CA SER A 85 -3.96 -1.38 -15.48
C SER A 85 -3.60 0.03 -15.02
N PHE A 86 -2.82 0.14 -13.94
CA PHE A 86 -2.45 1.41 -13.34
C PHE A 86 -1.27 2.08 -14.05
N PHE A 87 -0.30 1.29 -14.44
CA PHE A 87 0.88 1.74 -15.15
C PHE A 87 0.83 1.39 -16.64
#